data_2463f2adecbcc215db2943e736590909
#
_entry.id   2463f2adecbcc215db2943e736590909
#
_cell.length_a   1.000
_cell.length_b   1.000
_cell.length_c   1.000
_cell.angle_alpha   90.00
_cell.angle_beta   90.00
_cell.angle_gamma   90.00
#
_symmetry.space_group_name_H-M   'P 1'
#
loop_
_entity.id
_entity.type
_entity.pdbx_description
1 polymer ?
#
loop_
_entity_poly.entity_id
_entity_poly.type
_entity_poly.pdbx_seq_one_letter_code
_entity_poly.pdbx_strand_id
1 'polypeptide(L)'
;MQDAYYDLPRPDSYGSSAGVRRQGKALKPTDVDRFLSKQDAYTLHANVRRRFARRKTLAFKIDDLWQADLVDLSRIASDNDGFRYLLTCIDVLSKFARIATLKTKSADAVTAAFRTLLTDVK
;
A
#
# COMPACT_ATOMS: atom_id res chain seq x y z
N MET A 1 -9.76 6.46 34.87
CA MET A 1 -9.19 6.45 33.50
C MET A 1 -7.75 6.93 33.51
N GLN A 2 -7.50 8.12 34.01
CA GLN A 2 -6.16 8.72 34.02
C GLN A 2 -5.14 7.87 34.80
N ASP A 3 -5.44 7.48 36.02
CA ASP A 3 -4.54 6.66 36.85
C ASP A 3 -4.20 5.33 36.21
N ALA A 4 -5.17 4.68 35.56
CA ALA A 4 -4.97 3.41 34.86
C ALA A 4 -4.16 3.54 33.56
N TYR A 5 -4.25 4.68 32.88
CA TYR A 5 -3.52 4.93 31.62
C TYR A 5 -2.03 5.19 31.87
N TYR A 6 -1.70 5.85 32.94
CA TYR A 6 -0.31 6.23 33.29
C TYR A 6 0.37 5.29 34.29
N ASP A 7 -0.28 4.22 34.71
CA ASP A 7 0.25 3.25 35.67
C ASP A 7 1.30 2.33 35.01
N LEU A 8 2.57 2.70 35.09
CA LEU A 8 3.70 2.03 34.45
C LEU A 8 3.82 0.52 34.73
N PRO A 9 3.55 -0.01 35.94
CA PRO A 9 3.55 -1.44 36.19
C PRO A 9 2.51 -2.26 35.37
N ARG A 10 1.53 -1.61 34.77
CA ARG A 10 0.49 -2.30 34.01
C ARG A 10 0.90 -2.55 32.56
N PRO A 11 0.67 -3.76 32.04
CA PRO A 11 1.00 -4.09 30.65
C PRO A 11 0.20 -3.28 29.63
N ASP A 12 -0.93 -2.69 30.03
CA ASP A 12 -1.81 -1.86 29.17
C ASP A 12 -1.56 -0.35 29.34
N SER A 13 -0.55 0.07 30.10
CA SER A 13 -0.20 1.48 30.27
C SER A 13 0.17 2.09 28.90
N TYR A 14 -0.20 3.35 28.69
CA TYR A 14 -0.05 4.06 27.41
C TYR A 14 -0.66 3.32 26.20
N GLY A 15 -1.60 2.42 26.47
CA GLY A 15 -2.19 1.54 25.46
C GLY A 15 -3.18 2.23 24.54
N SER A 16 -3.63 1.46 23.55
CA SER A 16 -4.68 1.87 22.60
C SER A 16 -6.05 2.01 23.28
N SER A 17 -7.02 2.60 22.55
CA SER A 17 -8.43 2.67 22.97
C SER A 17 -8.99 1.29 23.40
N ALA A 18 -8.59 0.21 22.73
CA ALA A 18 -8.97 -1.14 23.12
C ALA A 18 -8.35 -1.59 24.45
N GLY A 19 -7.10 -1.22 24.74
CA GLY A 19 -6.43 -1.49 26.01
C GLY A 19 -7.14 -0.81 27.17
N VAL A 20 -7.37 0.50 27.04
CA VAL A 20 -8.08 1.29 28.06
C VAL A 20 -9.49 0.75 28.34
N ARG A 21 -10.22 0.30 27.32
CA ARG A 21 -11.56 -0.30 27.50
C ARG A 21 -11.55 -1.62 28.26
N ARG A 22 -10.51 -2.43 28.12
CA ARG A 22 -10.36 -3.70 28.86
C ARG A 22 -10.21 -3.46 30.38
N GLN A 23 -9.70 -2.32 30.77
CA GLN A 23 -9.48 -1.96 32.19
C GLN A 23 -10.77 -1.60 32.93
N GLY A 24 -11.85 -1.22 32.19
CA GLY A 24 -13.12 -0.85 32.80
C GLY A 24 -14.31 -1.29 31.99
N LYS A 25 -15.01 -2.33 32.47
CA LYS A 25 -16.18 -2.95 31.80
C LYS A 25 -17.34 -1.98 31.49
N ALA A 26 -17.36 -0.77 32.07
CA ALA A 26 -18.43 0.22 31.93
C ALA A 26 -18.06 1.45 31.10
N LEU A 27 -16.87 1.51 30.51
CA LEU A 27 -16.40 2.68 29.78
C LEU A 27 -17.02 2.72 28.38
N LYS A 28 -17.72 3.81 28.07
CA LYS A 28 -18.25 4.03 26.72
C LYS A 28 -17.10 4.33 25.76
N PRO A 29 -17.10 3.78 24.52
CA PRO A 29 -16.05 4.02 23.54
C PRO A 29 -15.77 5.51 23.29
N THR A 30 -16.83 6.31 23.21
CA THR A 30 -16.76 7.77 22.97
C THR A 30 -16.03 8.52 24.07
N ASP A 31 -16.18 8.09 25.35
CA ASP A 31 -15.53 8.74 26.48
C ASP A 31 -14.03 8.37 26.54
N VAL A 32 -13.70 7.14 26.17
CA VAL A 32 -12.31 6.68 26.06
C VAL A 32 -11.60 7.43 24.92
N ASP A 33 -12.22 7.55 23.77
CA ASP A 33 -11.62 8.27 22.62
C ASP A 33 -11.47 9.76 22.94
N ARG A 34 -12.44 10.37 23.62
CA ARG A 34 -12.35 11.77 24.10
C ARG A 34 -11.25 11.96 25.14
N PHE A 35 -11.05 11.00 26.02
CA PHE A 35 -9.94 11.03 26.98
C PHE A 35 -8.61 10.92 26.26
N LEU A 36 -8.42 9.91 25.41
CA LEU A 36 -7.16 9.67 24.70
C LEU A 36 -6.78 10.80 23.75
N SER A 37 -7.75 11.44 23.09
CA SER A 37 -7.47 12.60 22.23
C SER A 37 -6.89 13.82 22.94
N LYS A 38 -6.96 13.86 24.26
CA LYS A 38 -6.38 14.90 25.12
C LYS A 38 -5.03 14.51 25.73
N GLN A 39 -4.55 13.30 25.49
CA GLN A 39 -3.29 12.81 26.06
C GLN A 39 -2.17 12.97 25.01
N ASP A 40 -1.13 13.74 25.36
CA ASP A 40 0.00 13.98 24.46
C ASP A 40 0.71 12.70 24.08
N ALA A 41 0.92 11.79 25.02
CA ALA A 41 1.53 10.48 24.77
C ALA A 41 0.77 9.66 23.72
N TYR A 42 -0.55 9.77 23.67
CA TYR A 42 -1.38 9.08 22.69
C TYR A 42 -1.39 9.81 21.33
N THR A 43 -1.58 11.12 21.34
CA THR A 43 -1.75 11.92 20.11
C THR A 43 -0.46 12.04 19.31
N LEU A 44 0.71 12.13 19.96
CA LEU A 44 2.01 12.18 19.31
C LEU A 44 2.39 10.87 18.59
N HIS A 45 1.95 9.74 19.12
CA HIS A 45 2.29 8.42 18.59
C HIS A 45 1.14 7.75 17.82
N ALA A 46 -0.05 8.35 17.80
CA ALA A 46 -1.18 7.83 17.06
C ALA A 46 -0.98 7.98 15.55
N ASN A 47 -1.15 6.88 14.81
CA ASN A 47 -1.11 6.90 13.36
C ASN A 47 -2.28 7.75 12.81
N VAL A 48 -1.96 8.90 12.24
CA VAL A 48 -2.95 9.77 11.60
C VAL A 48 -3.35 9.17 10.24
N ARG A 49 -4.48 8.46 10.20
CA ARG A 49 -5.07 8.01 8.94
C ARG A 49 -5.89 9.16 8.34
N ARG A 50 -5.28 9.93 7.46
CA ARG A 50 -6.02 10.95 6.68
C ARG A 50 -6.87 10.26 5.63
N ARG A 51 -8.19 10.37 5.74
CA ARG A 51 -9.11 10.00 4.65
C ARG A 51 -9.19 11.17 3.69
N PHE A 52 -8.82 10.93 2.45
CA PHE A 52 -8.98 11.90 1.37
C PHE A 52 -9.75 11.26 0.22
N ALA A 53 -10.50 12.08 -0.50
CA ALA A 53 -11.21 11.63 -1.69
C ALA A 53 -10.19 11.22 -2.75
N ARG A 54 -10.25 9.97 -3.20
CA ARG A 54 -9.41 9.48 -4.30
C ARG A 54 -10.06 9.81 -5.62
N ARG A 55 -9.28 10.32 -6.57
CA ARG A 55 -9.75 10.47 -7.95
C ARG A 55 -9.91 9.07 -8.55
N LYS A 56 -11.04 8.84 -9.19
CA LYS A 56 -11.25 7.60 -9.95
C LYS A 56 -10.46 7.68 -11.24
N THR A 57 -9.76 6.59 -11.57
CA THR A 57 -9.15 6.40 -12.88
C THR A 57 -10.22 5.78 -13.79
N LEU A 58 -10.55 6.46 -14.88
CA LEU A 58 -11.57 6.03 -15.83
C LEU A 58 -10.92 5.92 -17.20
N ALA A 59 -11.14 4.80 -17.89
CA ALA A 59 -10.82 4.59 -19.29
C ALA A 59 -12.14 4.32 -20.04
N PHE A 60 -12.34 4.99 -21.16
CA PHE A 60 -13.61 4.93 -21.92
C PHE A 60 -13.51 4.08 -23.18
N LYS A 61 -12.30 3.84 -23.65
CA LYS A 61 -12.00 3.04 -24.85
C LYS A 61 -10.87 2.08 -24.56
N ILE A 62 -10.78 1.04 -25.39
CA ILE A 62 -9.60 0.16 -25.45
C ILE A 62 -8.40 1.01 -25.87
N ASP A 63 -7.26 0.77 -25.30
CA ASP A 63 -6.00 1.49 -25.52
C ASP A 63 -5.99 2.99 -25.09
N ASP A 64 -7.01 3.43 -24.36
CA ASP A 64 -7.10 4.81 -23.84
C ASP A 64 -6.14 5.04 -22.67
N LEU A 65 -5.96 4.03 -21.83
CA LEU A 65 -5.09 4.09 -20.66
C LEU A 65 -4.46 2.72 -20.37
N TRP A 66 -3.14 2.72 -20.33
CA TRP A 66 -2.34 1.56 -19.95
C TRP A 66 -1.70 1.76 -18.58
N GLN A 67 -1.70 0.71 -17.79
CA GLN A 67 -0.88 0.62 -16.58
C GLN A 67 0.31 -0.29 -16.86
N ALA A 68 1.51 0.16 -16.46
CA ALA A 68 2.72 -0.63 -16.59
C ALA A 68 3.43 -0.73 -15.25
N ASP A 69 4.05 -1.89 -15.01
CA ASP A 69 4.85 -2.15 -13.82
C ASP A 69 6.04 -3.04 -14.18
N LEU A 70 7.08 -2.97 -13.35
CA LEU A 70 8.30 -3.74 -13.51
C LEU A 70 8.50 -4.66 -12.30
N VAL A 71 8.23 -5.93 -12.50
CA VAL A 71 8.40 -6.96 -11.47
C VAL A 71 9.87 -7.37 -11.38
N ASP A 72 10.45 -7.38 -10.18
CA ASP A 72 11.83 -7.82 -9.93
C ASP A 72 11.86 -9.32 -9.61
N LEU A 73 12.45 -10.09 -10.51
CA LEU A 73 12.66 -11.53 -10.41
C LEU A 73 14.15 -11.89 -10.22
N SER A 74 14.99 -10.95 -9.80
CA SER A 74 16.44 -11.13 -9.69
C SER A 74 16.82 -12.33 -8.80
N ARG A 75 15.99 -12.67 -7.83
CA ARG A 75 16.22 -13.80 -6.91
C ARG A 75 16.21 -15.19 -7.59
N ILE A 76 15.47 -15.31 -8.69
CA ILE A 76 15.30 -16.58 -9.44
C ILE A 76 15.94 -16.51 -10.82
N ALA A 77 16.80 -15.53 -11.06
CA ALA A 77 17.42 -15.33 -12.37
C ALA A 77 18.28 -16.50 -12.83
N SER A 78 18.90 -17.26 -11.90
CA SER A 78 19.65 -18.49 -12.19
C SER A 78 18.78 -19.58 -12.80
N ASP A 79 17.52 -19.66 -12.38
CA ASP A 79 16.56 -20.69 -12.79
C ASP A 79 15.66 -20.21 -13.93
N ASN A 80 15.93 -19.02 -14.47
CA ASN A 80 15.08 -18.29 -15.42
C ASN A 80 15.91 -17.70 -16.58
N ASP A 81 16.84 -18.45 -17.14
CA ASP A 81 17.68 -18.06 -18.29
C ASP A 81 18.35 -16.67 -18.16
N GLY A 82 18.56 -16.21 -16.92
CA GLY A 82 19.15 -14.92 -16.62
C GLY A 82 18.18 -13.74 -16.74
N PHE A 83 16.89 -13.97 -16.94
CA PHE A 83 15.89 -12.90 -16.89
C PHE A 83 15.65 -12.46 -15.47
N ARG A 84 15.73 -11.15 -15.22
CA ARG A 84 15.66 -10.53 -13.89
C ARG A 84 14.41 -9.70 -13.69
N TYR A 85 13.80 -9.23 -14.78
CA TYR A 85 12.66 -8.33 -14.70
C TYR A 85 11.56 -8.75 -15.68
N LEU A 86 10.33 -8.48 -15.29
CA LEU A 86 9.16 -8.68 -16.11
C LEU A 86 8.43 -7.35 -16.24
N LEU A 87 8.42 -6.79 -17.44
CA LEU A 87 7.63 -5.62 -17.75
C LEU A 87 6.20 -6.07 -18.06
N THR A 88 5.25 -5.66 -17.23
CA THR A 88 3.82 -5.93 -17.42
C THR A 88 3.13 -4.66 -17.87
N CYS A 89 2.27 -4.75 -18.89
CA CYS A 89 1.44 -3.66 -19.36
C CYS A 89 0.00 -4.15 -19.46
N ILE A 90 -0.94 -3.44 -18.84
CA ILE A 90 -2.36 -3.81 -18.80
C ILE A 90 -3.19 -2.64 -19.30
N ASP A 91 -4.03 -2.89 -20.31
CA ASP A 91 -5.08 -1.94 -20.69
C ASP A 91 -6.14 -1.85 -19.59
N VAL A 92 -6.43 -0.63 -19.14
CA VAL A 92 -7.29 -0.41 -17.97
C VAL A 92 -8.73 -0.80 -18.25
N LEU A 93 -9.22 -0.65 -19.47
CA LEU A 93 -10.60 -0.99 -19.82
C LEU A 93 -10.78 -2.49 -20.07
N SER A 94 -10.06 -3.05 -21.04
CA SER A 94 -10.22 -4.45 -21.46
C SER A 94 -9.60 -5.46 -20.50
N LYS A 95 -8.68 -5.01 -19.64
CA LYS A 95 -7.83 -5.87 -18.78
C LYS A 95 -6.89 -6.76 -19.57
N PHE A 96 -6.72 -6.50 -20.84
CA PHE A 96 -5.77 -7.23 -21.65
C PHE A 96 -4.34 -6.94 -21.19
N ALA A 97 -3.59 -7.99 -20.86
CA ALA A 97 -2.24 -7.89 -20.36
C ALA A 97 -1.21 -8.28 -21.42
N ARG A 98 -0.14 -7.53 -21.51
CA ARG A 98 1.06 -7.80 -22.31
C ARG A 98 2.26 -7.87 -21.43
N ILE A 99 3.20 -8.73 -21.75
CA ILE A 99 4.36 -9.00 -20.90
C ILE A 99 5.61 -9.09 -21.78
N ALA A 100 6.70 -8.48 -21.28
CA ALA A 100 8.03 -8.62 -21.84
C ALA A 100 9.05 -8.97 -20.75
N THR A 101 9.94 -9.92 -21.05
CA THR A 101 11.02 -10.32 -20.15
C THR A 101 12.28 -9.48 -20.41
N LEU A 102 12.97 -9.08 -19.34
CA LEU A 102 14.16 -8.24 -19.40
C LEU A 102 15.29 -8.82 -18.56
N LYS A 103 16.53 -8.74 -19.07
CA LYS A 103 17.74 -9.08 -18.31
C LYS A 103 18.24 -7.92 -17.47
N THR A 104 17.96 -6.68 -17.88
CA THR A 104 18.37 -5.45 -17.21
C THR A 104 17.21 -4.47 -17.13
N LYS A 105 17.22 -3.59 -16.12
CA LYS A 105 16.24 -2.50 -15.96
C LYS A 105 16.77 -1.15 -16.46
N SER A 106 17.69 -1.17 -17.45
CA SER A 106 18.17 0.06 -18.06
C SER A 106 17.07 0.76 -18.85
N ALA A 107 17.14 2.08 -18.96
CA ALA A 107 16.15 2.86 -19.70
C ALA A 107 16.01 2.37 -21.16
N ASP A 108 17.14 2.03 -21.81
CA ASP A 108 17.14 1.54 -23.19
C ASP A 108 16.42 0.18 -23.32
N ALA A 109 16.69 -0.77 -22.40
CA ALA A 109 16.06 -2.08 -22.42
C ALA A 109 14.55 -1.98 -22.19
N VAL A 110 14.14 -1.17 -21.22
CA VAL A 110 12.70 -0.94 -20.93
C VAL A 110 12.03 -0.23 -22.09
N THR A 111 12.66 0.78 -22.68
CA THR A 111 12.11 1.50 -23.86
C THR A 111 11.94 0.59 -25.05
N ALA A 112 12.93 -0.27 -25.35
CA ALA A 112 12.86 -1.24 -26.43
C ALA A 112 11.72 -2.24 -26.21
N ALA A 113 11.56 -2.76 -24.99
CA ALA A 113 10.48 -3.66 -24.64
C ALA A 113 9.10 -2.99 -24.77
N PHE A 114 8.95 -1.76 -24.28
CA PHE A 114 7.72 -0.99 -24.45
C PHE A 114 7.36 -0.80 -25.93
N ARG A 115 8.34 -0.43 -26.74
CA ARG A 115 8.14 -0.24 -28.17
C ARG A 115 7.61 -1.51 -28.83
N THR A 116 8.17 -2.67 -28.48
CA THR A 116 7.69 -3.97 -28.99
C THR A 116 6.25 -4.25 -28.54
N LEU A 117 5.96 -4.06 -27.24
CA LEU A 117 4.62 -4.29 -26.69
C LEU A 117 3.54 -3.39 -27.32
N LEU A 118 3.90 -2.15 -27.70
CA LEU A 118 2.95 -1.19 -28.28
C LEU A 118 2.77 -1.35 -29.81
N THR A 119 3.77 -1.89 -30.52
CA THR A 119 3.63 -2.14 -31.98
C THR A 119 2.69 -3.29 -32.30
N ASP A 120 2.46 -4.20 -31.37
CA ASP A 120 1.49 -5.30 -31.54
C ASP A 120 0.03 -4.87 -31.28
N VAL A 121 -0.21 -3.58 -31.09
CA VAL A 121 -1.57 -3.00 -30.99
C VAL A 121 -2.10 -2.82 -32.41
N LYS A 122 -2.97 -3.74 -32.86
CA LYS A 122 -3.79 -3.62 -34.06
C LYS A 122 -5.24 -3.50 -33.67
#